data_3ddae7904c56d80d32da5904c70f1a42
#
_entry.id   3ddae7904c56d80d32da5904c70f1a42
#
_cell.length_a   1.000
_cell.length_b   1.000
_cell.length_c   1.000
_cell.angle_alpha   90.00
_cell.angle_beta   90.00
_cell.angle_gamma   90.00
#
_symmetry.space_group_name_H-M   'P 1'
#
loop_
_entity.id
_entity.type
_entity.pdbx_description
1 polymer ?
#
loop_
_entity_poly.entity_id
_entity_poly.type
_entity_poly.pdbx_seq_one_letter_code
_entity_poly.pdbx_strand_id
1 'polypeptide(L)'
;MRLIAMACCAALTALSVSAQDKAPASRWKNTVVGNLNFTQNHFDNWTQGGADSWSWQSDLLPKFVYEDTTFQWSNTGKISYGQSKVGDAQSQKSADEIRAESVLTWKVGTWINPYAAVTGLTQIAKGYDYGTEPKTEVTGFLDPGYFTESAGLGFQPVKAVKTRIGAACKETVTRNHPAPYSDDIKTAKIEKFKFEPGVEWVTDLEMKLHENILLTSKVETFSNLKGIKAVDVIWDNMFTSKLSKVLSVSLNVRIFYDRDVSVQRQIKQVLAVGLSYSLL
;
A
#
# COMPACT_ATOMS: atom_id res chain seq x y z
N MET A 1 18.29 2.49 -39.78
CA MET A 1 19.43 2.96 -38.96
C MET A 1 19.32 4.46 -38.73
N ARG A 2 18.65 4.90 -37.69
CA ARG A 2 18.70 6.27 -37.15
C ARG A 2 18.41 6.17 -35.66
N LEU A 3 19.46 6.32 -34.86
CA LEU A 3 19.38 6.52 -33.40
C LEU A 3 18.69 7.88 -33.14
N ILE A 4 17.63 7.88 -32.38
CA ILE A 4 17.09 9.08 -31.75
C ILE A 4 17.47 9.03 -30.28
N ALA A 5 18.55 9.70 -29.92
CA ALA A 5 18.90 10.02 -28.56
C ALA A 5 17.97 11.16 -28.08
N MET A 6 17.02 10.88 -27.24
CA MET A 6 16.23 11.90 -26.56
C MET A 6 16.93 12.24 -25.23
N ALA A 7 17.73 13.31 -25.25
CA ALA A 7 18.28 13.93 -24.06
C ALA A 7 17.20 14.78 -23.39
N CYS A 8 16.69 14.35 -22.24
CA CYS A 8 15.90 15.19 -21.33
C CYS A 8 16.84 16.03 -20.48
N CYS A 9 17.12 17.26 -20.89
CA CYS A 9 17.72 18.29 -20.04
C CYS A 9 16.65 18.85 -19.10
N ALA A 10 16.62 18.41 -17.85
CA ALA A 10 15.91 19.11 -16.80
C ALA A 10 16.84 20.18 -16.20
N ALA A 11 16.57 21.44 -16.48
CA ALA A 11 17.26 22.58 -15.86
C ALA A 11 16.80 22.72 -14.39
N LEU A 12 17.68 22.34 -13.46
CA LEU A 12 17.55 22.67 -12.04
C LEU A 12 18.01 24.10 -11.82
N THR A 13 17.08 25.03 -11.62
CA THR A 13 17.37 26.37 -11.08
C THR A 13 17.60 26.24 -9.58
N ALA A 14 18.84 26.40 -9.14
CA ALA A 14 19.21 26.51 -7.74
C ALA A 14 18.69 27.85 -7.17
N LEU A 15 17.65 27.83 -6.37
CA LEU A 15 17.24 28.94 -5.53
C LEU A 15 18.10 28.90 -4.26
N SER A 16 19.02 29.88 -4.15
CA SER A 16 19.77 30.18 -2.93
C SER A 16 18.81 30.74 -1.89
N VAL A 17 18.52 29.97 -0.85
CA VAL A 17 17.77 30.44 0.32
C VAL A 17 18.76 31.01 1.34
N SER A 18 18.64 32.31 1.59
CA SER A 18 19.32 33.04 2.65
C SER A 18 18.97 32.48 4.02
N ALA A 19 19.93 32.46 4.93
CA ALA A 19 19.75 32.09 6.33
C ALA A 19 18.63 32.93 6.96
N GLN A 20 17.55 32.25 7.32
CA GLN A 20 16.45 32.82 8.10
C GLN A 20 16.50 32.29 9.52
N ASP A 21 16.24 33.18 10.49
CA ASP A 21 16.09 32.90 11.92
C ASP A 21 15.31 31.59 12.15
N LYS A 22 15.73 30.82 13.18
CA LYS A 22 15.07 29.58 13.58
C LYS A 22 13.58 29.83 13.84
N ALA A 23 12.77 29.60 12.80
CA ALA A 23 11.34 29.48 12.97
C ALA A 23 11.03 28.40 14.02
N PRO A 24 9.99 28.55 14.85
CA PRO A 24 9.60 27.53 15.81
C PRO A 24 9.44 26.21 15.10
N ALA A 25 10.03 25.15 15.67
CA ALA A 25 10.03 23.82 15.03
C ALA A 25 8.61 23.44 14.61
N SER A 26 8.43 23.19 13.33
CA SER A 26 7.13 22.79 12.77
C SER A 26 6.58 21.59 13.52
N ARG A 27 5.32 21.66 13.95
CA ARG A 27 4.62 20.49 14.54
C ARG A 27 4.30 19.42 13.51
N TRP A 28 4.50 19.73 12.24
CA TRP A 28 4.36 18.79 11.14
C TRP A 28 5.69 18.12 10.81
N LYS A 29 5.65 16.80 10.68
CA LYS A 29 6.73 15.96 10.15
C LYS A 29 6.22 15.34 8.86
N ASN A 30 6.65 15.86 7.74
CA ASN A 30 6.16 15.43 6.44
C ASN A 30 7.25 14.71 5.69
N THR A 31 6.89 13.59 5.06
CA THR A 31 7.77 12.87 4.14
C THR A 31 6.95 12.38 2.96
N VAL A 32 7.52 12.46 1.78
CA VAL A 32 6.98 11.84 0.57
C VAL A 32 8.11 11.11 -0.11
N VAL A 33 7.97 9.80 -0.24
CA VAL A 33 8.97 8.93 -0.89
C VAL A 33 8.40 8.44 -2.22
N GLY A 34 9.16 8.63 -3.29
CA GLY A 34 8.89 8.06 -4.60
C GLY A 34 9.84 6.91 -4.89
N ASN A 35 9.34 5.79 -5.37
CA ASN A 35 10.12 4.66 -5.82
C ASN A 35 9.81 4.37 -7.30
N LEU A 36 10.84 4.02 -8.06
CA LEU A 36 10.73 3.55 -9.43
C LEU A 36 11.61 2.32 -9.61
N ASN A 37 10.98 1.20 -9.90
CA ASN A 37 11.63 -0.08 -10.17
C ASN A 37 11.48 -0.41 -11.66
N PHE A 38 12.53 -0.92 -12.29
CA PHE A 38 12.50 -1.37 -13.68
C PHE A 38 13.37 -2.59 -13.85
N THR A 39 12.88 -3.58 -14.58
CA THR A 39 13.61 -4.81 -14.93
C THR A 39 13.35 -5.09 -16.40
N GLN A 40 14.41 -5.48 -17.14
CA GLN A 40 14.31 -5.87 -18.54
C GLN A 40 15.24 -7.05 -18.83
N ASN A 41 14.74 -8.00 -19.60
CA ASN A 41 15.55 -9.02 -20.29
C ASN A 41 15.37 -8.82 -21.80
N HIS A 42 16.47 -8.81 -22.54
CA HIS A 42 16.48 -8.68 -23.98
C HIS A 42 17.39 -9.74 -24.58
N PHE A 43 16.89 -10.43 -25.60
CA PHE A 43 17.59 -11.51 -26.29
C PHE A 43 17.69 -11.15 -27.78
N ASP A 44 18.91 -11.09 -28.32
CA ASP A 44 19.15 -10.93 -29.74
C ASP A 44 20.02 -12.09 -30.25
N ASN A 45 19.51 -12.85 -31.22
CA ASN A 45 20.17 -14.03 -31.78
C ASN A 45 20.59 -15.07 -30.72
N TRP A 46 19.87 -15.17 -29.60
CA TRP A 46 20.16 -16.06 -28.48
C TRP A 46 19.62 -17.46 -28.74
N THR A 47 20.52 -18.44 -29.04
CA THR A 47 20.15 -19.80 -29.46
C THR A 47 19.72 -20.73 -28.31
N GLN A 48 19.98 -20.33 -27.03
CA GLN A 48 19.67 -21.15 -25.85
C GLN A 48 18.24 -21.01 -25.36
N GLY A 49 17.41 -20.25 -26.08
CA GLY A 49 16.03 -19.97 -25.68
C GLY A 49 15.94 -18.78 -24.73
N GLY A 50 14.76 -18.23 -24.62
CA GLY A 50 14.44 -17.06 -23.81
C GLY A 50 13.32 -16.24 -24.45
N ALA A 51 12.72 -15.33 -23.70
CA ALA A 51 11.74 -14.39 -24.22
C ALA A 51 12.08 -13.00 -23.67
N ASP A 52 11.99 -11.99 -24.53
CA ASP A 52 12.09 -10.60 -24.11
C ASP A 52 11.06 -10.33 -23.03
N SER A 53 11.44 -9.60 -21.99
CA SER A 53 10.52 -9.24 -20.94
C SER A 53 10.89 -7.91 -20.30
N TRP A 54 9.86 -7.22 -19.80
CA TRP A 54 10.06 -6.04 -18.99
C TRP A 54 9.02 -5.97 -17.87
N SER A 55 9.40 -5.32 -16.78
CA SER A 55 8.51 -4.98 -15.69
C SER A 55 8.90 -3.63 -15.12
N TRP A 56 7.91 -2.82 -14.78
CA TRP A 56 8.13 -1.59 -14.03
C TRP A 56 7.06 -1.41 -12.96
N GLN A 57 7.42 -0.73 -11.89
CA GLN A 57 6.52 -0.33 -10.82
C GLN A 57 6.94 1.03 -10.28
N SER A 58 5.97 1.91 -10.09
CA SER A 58 6.14 3.19 -9.42
C SER A 58 5.29 3.22 -8.16
N ASP A 59 5.88 3.69 -7.05
CA ASP A 59 5.20 3.88 -5.78
C ASP A 59 5.37 5.32 -5.30
N LEU A 60 4.31 5.89 -4.74
CA LEU A 60 4.34 7.15 -4.02
C LEU A 60 3.82 6.92 -2.60
N LEU A 61 4.62 7.29 -1.60
CA LEU A 61 4.39 7.01 -0.19
C LEU A 61 4.38 8.32 0.62
N PRO A 62 3.28 9.10 0.63
CA PRO A 62 3.14 10.27 1.48
C PRO A 62 2.89 9.88 2.94
N LYS A 63 3.54 10.61 3.86
CA LYS A 63 3.31 10.51 5.30
C LYS A 63 3.36 11.93 5.89
N PHE A 64 2.26 12.36 6.48
CA PHE A 64 2.10 13.67 7.11
C PHE A 64 1.70 13.46 8.57
N VAL A 65 2.55 13.84 9.50
CA VAL A 65 2.31 13.67 10.93
C VAL A 65 2.33 15.03 11.62
N TYR A 66 1.19 15.41 12.15
CA TYR A 66 1.10 16.51 13.11
C TYR A 66 1.24 15.95 14.52
N GLU A 67 2.05 16.58 15.34
CA GLU A 67 2.26 16.14 16.73
C GLU A 67 2.43 17.34 17.67
N ASP A 68 1.61 17.33 18.71
CA ASP A 68 1.78 18.25 19.86
C ASP A 68 1.71 17.49 21.19
N THR A 69 1.52 18.21 22.29
CA THR A 69 1.43 17.63 23.63
C THR A 69 0.10 16.91 23.90
N THR A 70 -0.95 17.23 23.14
CA THR A 70 -2.32 16.78 23.37
C THR A 70 -2.70 15.62 22.46
N PHE A 71 -2.30 15.68 21.18
CA PHE A 71 -2.64 14.63 20.22
C PHE A 71 -1.57 14.46 19.15
N GLN A 72 -1.64 13.32 18.47
CA GLN A 72 -0.92 13.04 17.23
C GLN A 72 -1.93 12.72 16.14
N TRP A 73 -1.78 13.36 14.98
CA TRP A 73 -2.57 13.06 13.79
C TRP A 73 -1.65 12.61 12.67
N SER A 74 -1.76 11.32 12.32
CA SER A 74 -0.92 10.67 11.29
C SER A 74 -1.76 10.36 10.06
N ASN A 75 -1.34 10.87 8.92
CA ASN A 75 -1.93 10.60 7.63
C ASN A 75 -0.88 9.91 6.76
N THR A 76 -1.17 8.71 6.30
CA THR A 76 -0.29 7.93 5.43
C THR A 76 -1.02 7.54 4.16
N GLY A 77 -0.28 7.47 3.07
CA GLY A 77 -0.81 7.06 1.78
C GLY A 77 0.14 6.12 1.06
N LYS A 78 -0.41 5.36 0.13
CA LYS A 78 0.32 4.58 -0.85
C LYS A 78 -0.43 4.63 -2.17
N ILE A 79 0.26 5.04 -3.21
CA ILE A 79 -0.20 4.92 -4.59
C ILE A 79 0.83 4.06 -5.29
N SER A 80 0.42 2.92 -5.82
CA SER A 80 1.30 1.96 -6.48
C SER A 80 0.70 1.55 -7.80
N TYR A 81 1.49 1.63 -8.88
CA TYR A 81 1.08 1.12 -10.17
C TYR A 81 2.26 0.50 -10.90
N GLY A 82 2.02 -0.63 -11.56
CA GLY A 82 3.05 -1.32 -12.31
C GLY A 82 2.48 -2.25 -13.37
N GLN A 83 3.30 -2.53 -14.37
CA GLN A 83 3.00 -3.43 -15.46
C GLN A 83 4.18 -4.34 -15.76
N SER A 84 3.88 -5.50 -16.34
CA SER A 84 4.86 -6.44 -16.84
C SER A 84 4.42 -7.01 -18.19
N LYS A 85 5.41 -7.41 -19.01
CA LYS A 85 5.20 -8.08 -20.28
C LYS A 85 6.26 -9.15 -20.47
N VAL A 86 5.88 -10.29 -21.01
CA VAL A 86 6.80 -11.40 -21.38
C VAL A 86 6.48 -11.84 -22.80
N GLY A 87 7.50 -11.85 -23.65
CA GLY A 87 7.38 -12.22 -25.07
C GLY A 87 6.36 -11.35 -25.80
N ASP A 88 5.55 -11.99 -26.62
CA ASP A 88 4.49 -11.37 -27.42
C ASP A 88 3.17 -11.20 -26.65
N ALA A 89 3.11 -11.66 -25.39
CA ALA A 89 1.91 -11.52 -24.57
C ALA A 89 1.54 -10.03 -24.38
N GLN A 90 0.26 -9.76 -24.14
CA GLN A 90 -0.20 -8.43 -23.75
C GLN A 90 0.42 -8.03 -22.41
N SER A 91 0.70 -6.72 -22.23
CA SER A 91 1.13 -6.24 -20.91
C SER A 91 0.05 -6.46 -19.88
N GLN A 92 0.47 -6.91 -18.70
CA GLN A 92 -0.42 -7.23 -17.58
C GLN A 92 -0.10 -6.31 -16.40
N LYS A 93 -1.11 -6.00 -15.63
CA LYS A 93 -0.99 -5.24 -14.40
C LYS A 93 -0.29 -6.09 -13.34
N SER A 94 0.84 -5.63 -12.82
CA SER A 94 1.64 -6.31 -11.78
C SER A 94 1.45 -5.70 -10.40
N ALA A 95 1.17 -4.40 -10.33
CA ALA A 95 0.86 -3.67 -9.12
C ALA A 95 -0.26 -2.65 -9.37
N ASP A 96 -1.16 -2.49 -8.42
CA ASP A 96 -2.23 -1.50 -8.49
C ASP A 96 -2.87 -1.34 -7.11
N GLU A 97 -2.69 -0.18 -6.49
CA GLU A 97 -3.22 0.10 -5.16
C GLU A 97 -3.28 1.61 -4.93
N ILE A 98 -4.40 2.08 -4.44
CA ILE A 98 -4.51 3.35 -3.71
C ILE A 98 -4.92 3.01 -2.30
N ARG A 99 -4.11 3.44 -1.34
CA ARG A 99 -4.41 3.33 0.07
C ARG A 99 -4.23 4.67 0.75
N ALA A 100 -5.15 5.03 1.62
CA ALA A 100 -5.05 6.17 2.49
C ALA A 100 -5.46 5.76 3.90
N GLU A 101 -4.74 6.22 4.90
CA GLU A 101 -5.05 5.99 6.31
C GLU A 101 -4.84 7.28 7.10
N SER A 102 -5.81 7.65 7.92
CA SER A 102 -5.77 8.79 8.83
C SER A 102 -6.05 8.29 10.25
N VAL A 103 -5.11 8.54 11.17
CA VAL A 103 -5.20 8.11 12.57
C VAL A 103 -5.00 9.31 13.47
N LEU A 104 -6.00 9.63 14.27
CA LEU A 104 -5.94 10.62 15.33
C LEU A 104 -5.81 9.91 16.68
N THR A 105 -4.77 10.20 17.44
CA THR A 105 -4.50 9.62 18.75
C THR A 105 -4.42 10.73 19.80
N TRP A 106 -5.24 10.67 20.84
CA TRP A 106 -5.21 11.61 21.97
C TRP A 106 -4.23 11.12 23.04
N LYS A 107 -3.26 11.95 23.41
CA LYS A 107 -2.20 11.66 24.38
C LYS A 107 -2.69 11.87 25.81
N VAL A 108 -3.53 10.97 26.31
CA VAL A 108 -4.08 11.04 27.67
C VAL A 108 -3.29 10.18 28.68
N GLY A 109 -2.54 9.21 28.19
CA GLY A 109 -1.73 8.30 29.00
C GLY A 109 -0.35 8.08 28.41
N THR A 110 0.52 7.48 29.20
CA THR A 110 1.89 7.16 28.78
C THR A 110 1.91 6.00 27.77
N TRP A 111 1.06 4.99 27.96
CA TRP A 111 1.10 3.72 27.22
C TRP A 111 -0.19 3.44 26.46
N ILE A 112 -1.33 3.96 26.96
CA ILE A 112 -2.67 3.72 26.41
C ILE A 112 -3.28 5.06 26.07
N ASN A 113 -3.71 5.19 24.84
CA ASN A 113 -4.27 6.43 24.31
C ASN A 113 -5.51 6.13 23.44
N PRO A 114 -6.61 6.84 23.61
CA PRO A 114 -7.74 6.73 22.69
C PRO A 114 -7.34 7.11 21.27
N TYR A 115 -7.95 6.45 20.29
CA TYR A 115 -7.76 6.77 18.88
C TYR A 115 -9.08 6.76 18.11
N ALA A 116 -9.07 7.44 16.97
CA ALA A 116 -10.01 7.28 15.89
C ALA A 116 -9.23 7.15 14.58
N ALA A 117 -9.66 6.28 13.69
CA ALA A 117 -8.98 6.03 12.42
C ALA A 117 -9.98 5.84 11.27
N VAL A 118 -9.56 6.23 10.07
CA VAL A 118 -10.25 5.95 8.81
C VAL A 118 -9.21 5.42 7.84
N THR A 119 -9.53 4.30 7.20
CA THR A 119 -8.71 3.68 6.14
C THR A 119 -9.53 3.53 4.87
N GLY A 120 -8.94 3.85 3.71
CA GLY A 120 -9.50 3.60 2.39
C GLY A 120 -8.52 2.80 1.54
N LEU A 121 -9.03 1.79 0.82
CA LEU A 121 -8.25 0.94 -0.07
C LEU A 121 -9.02 0.69 -1.37
N THR A 122 -8.38 0.92 -2.51
CA THR A 122 -8.93 0.61 -3.84
C THR A 122 -7.82 0.44 -4.87
N GLN A 123 -8.18 0.26 -6.12
CA GLN A 123 -7.30 0.16 -7.28
C GLN A 123 -7.40 1.40 -8.17
N ILE A 124 -6.38 1.64 -9.01
CA ILE A 124 -6.33 2.75 -9.98
C ILE A 124 -7.05 2.34 -11.27
N ALA A 125 -6.72 1.15 -11.78
CA ALA A 125 -7.07 0.69 -13.12
C ALA A 125 -7.85 -0.62 -13.09
N LYS A 126 -8.49 -0.94 -14.20
CA LYS A 126 -9.18 -2.22 -14.39
C LYS A 126 -8.22 -3.39 -14.21
N GLY A 127 -8.67 -4.42 -13.49
CA GLY A 127 -8.01 -5.71 -13.39
C GLY A 127 -8.73 -6.74 -14.26
N TYR A 128 -7.95 -7.67 -14.82
CA TYR A 128 -8.46 -8.70 -15.71
C TYR A 128 -8.03 -10.09 -15.23
N ASP A 129 -8.92 -11.05 -15.38
CA ASP A 129 -8.55 -12.46 -15.40
C ASP A 129 -8.05 -12.79 -16.79
N TYR A 130 -6.76 -13.14 -16.87
CA TYR A 130 -6.08 -13.51 -18.11
C TYR A 130 -6.17 -15.02 -18.39
N GLY A 131 -6.79 -15.79 -17.51
CA GLY A 131 -7.03 -17.24 -17.71
C GLY A 131 -8.26 -17.52 -18.58
N THR A 132 -9.02 -16.48 -18.97
CA THR A 132 -10.21 -16.58 -19.82
C THR A 132 -9.97 -15.98 -21.20
N GLU A 133 -10.60 -16.57 -22.24
CA GLU A 133 -10.60 -16.05 -23.61
C GLU A 133 -12.06 -15.75 -24.05
N PRO A 134 -12.45 -14.48 -24.27
CA PRO A 134 -11.68 -13.26 -24.05
C PRO A 134 -11.42 -12.98 -22.56
N LYS A 135 -10.34 -12.23 -22.25
CA LYS A 135 -10.04 -11.84 -20.87
C LYS A 135 -11.22 -11.13 -20.23
N THR A 136 -11.53 -11.50 -19.00
CA THR A 136 -12.67 -10.96 -18.26
C THR A 136 -12.22 -9.87 -17.28
N GLU A 137 -12.90 -8.71 -17.28
CA GLU A 137 -12.69 -7.66 -16.28
C GLU A 137 -13.22 -8.15 -14.93
N VAL A 138 -12.44 -8.06 -13.88
CA VAL A 138 -12.78 -8.57 -12.52
C VAL A 138 -12.73 -7.49 -11.45
N THR A 139 -12.05 -6.37 -11.68
CA THR A 139 -11.94 -5.26 -10.73
C THR A 139 -11.70 -3.93 -11.45
N GLY A 140 -11.92 -2.81 -10.74
CA GLY A 140 -11.65 -1.46 -11.22
C GLY A 140 -11.54 -0.43 -10.10
N PHE A 141 -11.53 0.86 -10.44
CA PHE A 141 -11.51 1.93 -9.46
C PHE A 141 -12.83 1.94 -8.64
N LEU A 142 -12.70 1.83 -7.31
CA LEU A 142 -13.82 1.64 -6.36
C LEU A 142 -14.71 0.43 -6.74
N ASP A 143 -14.09 -0.62 -7.26
CA ASP A 143 -14.79 -1.82 -7.70
C ASP A 143 -13.88 -3.07 -7.53
N PRO A 144 -13.61 -3.49 -6.25
CA PRO A 144 -14.11 -2.95 -4.98
C PRO A 144 -13.35 -1.72 -4.46
N GLY A 145 -14.05 -0.92 -3.65
CA GLY A 145 -13.49 0.03 -2.69
C GLY A 145 -13.80 -0.43 -1.27
N TYR A 146 -12.78 -0.45 -0.40
CA TYR A 146 -12.92 -0.81 1.01
C TYR A 146 -12.66 0.42 1.87
N PHE A 147 -13.55 0.68 2.82
CA PHE A 147 -13.40 1.73 3.82
C PHE A 147 -13.55 1.10 5.20
N THR A 148 -12.76 1.54 6.15
CA THR A 148 -12.85 1.08 7.54
C THR A 148 -12.70 2.27 8.45
N GLU A 149 -13.71 2.53 9.25
CA GLU A 149 -13.69 3.51 10.35
C GLU A 149 -13.57 2.74 11.67
N SER A 150 -12.67 3.18 12.54
CA SER A 150 -12.50 2.55 13.85
C SER A 150 -12.22 3.56 14.95
N ALA A 151 -12.63 3.22 16.16
CA ALA A 151 -12.33 3.97 17.38
C ALA A 151 -12.10 3.02 18.55
N GLY A 152 -11.12 3.33 19.40
CA GLY A 152 -10.76 2.46 20.50
C GLY A 152 -9.51 2.93 21.24
N LEU A 153 -8.67 1.97 21.62
CA LEU A 153 -7.47 2.21 22.41
C LEU A 153 -6.22 1.81 21.62
N GLY A 154 -5.27 2.71 21.59
CA GLY A 154 -3.94 2.49 21.03
C GLY A 154 -2.91 2.29 22.15
N PHE A 155 -1.92 1.43 21.88
CA PHE A 155 -0.84 1.08 22.79
C PHE A 155 0.49 1.23 22.07
N GLN A 156 1.48 1.81 22.74
CA GLN A 156 2.85 1.89 22.24
C GLN A 156 3.82 1.39 23.31
N PRO A 157 3.98 0.07 23.46
CA PRO A 157 4.83 -0.51 24.51
C PRO A 157 6.30 -0.15 24.31
N VAL A 158 6.74 -0.03 23.08
CA VAL A 158 8.09 0.39 22.69
C VAL A 158 8.02 1.28 21.45
N LYS A 159 9.08 2.08 21.20
CA LYS A 159 9.10 3.00 20.05
C LYS A 159 8.89 2.32 18.69
N ALA A 160 9.32 1.06 18.59
CA ALA A 160 9.23 0.28 17.35
C ALA A 160 7.84 -0.32 17.08
N VAL A 161 6.99 -0.46 18.11
CA VAL A 161 5.70 -1.17 18.01
C VAL A 161 4.58 -0.24 18.41
N LYS A 162 3.61 -0.06 17.52
CA LYS A 162 2.33 0.59 17.78
C LYS A 162 1.23 -0.42 17.51
N THR A 163 0.31 -0.57 18.42
CA THR A 163 -0.85 -1.43 18.23
C THR A 163 -2.12 -0.70 18.66
N ARG A 164 -3.23 -0.98 18.01
CA ARG A 164 -4.54 -0.42 18.32
C ARG A 164 -5.61 -1.48 18.17
N ILE A 165 -6.63 -1.40 19.01
CA ILE A 165 -7.82 -2.24 18.95
C ILE A 165 -9.05 -1.39 19.24
N GLY A 166 -10.12 -1.58 18.48
CA GLY A 166 -11.33 -0.79 18.65
C GLY A 166 -12.54 -1.37 17.94
N ALA A 167 -13.68 -0.81 18.26
CA ALA A 167 -14.89 -1.02 17.48
C ALA A 167 -14.66 -0.43 16.08
N ALA A 168 -15.14 -1.13 15.06
CA ALA A 168 -14.94 -0.74 13.67
C ALA A 168 -16.18 -1.01 12.82
N CYS A 169 -16.28 -0.26 11.71
CA CYS A 169 -17.21 -0.51 10.64
C CYS A 169 -16.41 -0.67 9.35
N LYS A 170 -16.61 -1.78 8.65
CA LYS A 170 -16.03 -2.04 7.33
C LYS A 170 -17.11 -1.87 6.27
N GLU A 171 -16.86 -1.00 5.31
CA GLU A 171 -17.73 -0.75 4.17
C GLU A 171 -17.06 -1.24 2.89
N THR A 172 -17.78 -2.04 2.10
CA THR A 172 -17.32 -2.49 0.79
C THR A 172 -18.26 -1.94 -0.26
N VAL A 173 -17.72 -1.16 -1.20
CA VAL A 173 -18.44 -0.56 -2.31
C VAL A 173 -18.02 -1.22 -3.60
N THR A 174 -18.98 -1.58 -4.45
CA THR A 174 -18.72 -2.10 -5.79
C THR A 174 -19.64 -1.42 -6.82
N ARG A 175 -19.30 -1.56 -8.10
CA ARG A 175 -20.10 -1.00 -9.21
C ARG A 175 -20.53 -2.08 -10.19
N ASN A 176 -19.57 -2.71 -10.87
CA ASN A 176 -19.81 -3.69 -11.93
C ASN A 176 -19.48 -5.11 -11.49
N HIS A 177 -18.63 -5.26 -10.44
CA HIS A 177 -18.11 -6.54 -9.97
C HIS A 177 -18.50 -6.77 -8.49
N PRO A 178 -19.83 -6.86 -8.16
CA PRO A 178 -20.27 -7.04 -6.78
C PRO A 178 -19.85 -8.41 -6.20
N ALA A 179 -19.88 -9.46 -6.98
CA ALA A 179 -19.38 -10.76 -6.57
C ALA A 179 -17.86 -10.85 -6.80
N PRO A 180 -17.07 -11.38 -5.85
CA PRO A 180 -17.45 -11.93 -4.54
C PRO A 180 -17.42 -10.91 -3.40
N TYR A 181 -17.37 -9.62 -3.67
CA TYR A 181 -16.98 -8.58 -2.70
C TYR A 181 -18.13 -8.08 -1.83
N SER A 182 -19.22 -7.60 -2.46
CA SER A 182 -20.34 -6.98 -1.73
C SER A 182 -21.65 -7.72 -1.85
N ASP A 183 -21.78 -8.61 -2.84
CA ASP A 183 -23.02 -9.32 -3.13
C ASP A 183 -23.22 -10.51 -2.17
N ASP A 184 -24.43 -10.65 -1.62
CA ASP A 184 -24.84 -11.84 -0.87
C ASP A 184 -25.65 -12.76 -1.77
N ILE A 185 -25.03 -13.84 -2.25
CA ILE A 185 -25.66 -14.85 -3.13
C ILE A 185 -26.93 -15.49 -2.56
N LYS A 186 -27.25 -15.26 -1.29
CA LYS A 186 -28.46 -15.78 -0.63
C LYS A 186 -29.66 -14.88 -0.85
N THR A 187 -29.44 -13.66 -1.36
CA THR A 187 -30.53 -12.73 -1.65
C THR A 187 -30.84 -12.72 -3.14
N ALA A 188 -32.05 -12.29 -3.49
CA ALA A 188 -32.47 -12.16 -4.91
C ALA A 188 -32.00 -10.84 -5.55
N LYS A 189 -31.48 -9.90 -4.75
CA LYS A 189 -31.01 -8.60 -5.19
C LYS A 189 -29.49 -8.59 -5.18
N ILE A 190 -28.89 -8.03 -6.22
CA ILE A 190 -27.43 -7.81 -6.29
C ILE A 190 -27.06 -6.60 -5.42
N GLU A 191 -26.34 -6.85 -4.34
CA GLU A 191 -25.86 -5.82 -3.43
C GLU A 191 -24.54 -5.24 -3.94
N LYS A 192 -24.49 -3.90 -4.05
CA LYS A 192 -23.28 -3.13 -4.44
C LYS A 192 -22.63 -2.42 -3.26
N PHE A 193 -23.19 -2.59 -2.09
CA PHE A 193 -22.71 -2.03 -0.83
C PHE A 193 -22.90 -3.04 0.28
N LYS A 194 -21.83 -3.31 1.02
CA LYS A 194 -21.82 -4.19 2.19
C LYS A 194 -21.31 -3.41 3.38
N PHE A 195 -22.05 -3.44 4.49
CA PHE A 195 -21.70 -2.81 5.75
C PHE A 195 -21.52 -3.87 6.82
N GLU A 196 -20.37 -3.87 7.48
CA GLU A 196 -19.99 -4.86 8.48
C GLU A 196 -19.50 -4.17 9.77
N PRO A 197 -20.33 -4.10 10.82
CA PRO A 197 -19.85 -3.70 12.13
C PRO A 197 -19.01 -4.83 12.75
N GLY A 198 -17.95 -4.44 13.48
CA GLY A 198 -17.04 -5.43 14.05
C GLY A 198 -15.96 -4.82 14.94
N VAL A 199 -14.85 -5.50 15.00
CA VAL A 199 -13.65 -5.08 15.74
C VAL A 199 -12.45 -5.10 14.79
N GLU A 200 -11.66 -4.04 14.84
CA GLU A 200 -10.37 -3.94 14.16
C GLU A 200 -9.23 -4.06 15.17
N TRP A 201 -8.18 -4.78 14.78
CA TRP A 201 -6.90 -4.77 15.46
C TRP A 201 -5.78 -4.54 14.45
N VAL A 202 -4.97 -3.51 14.69
CA VAL A 202 -3.84 -3.14 13.81
C VAL A 202 -2.57 -3.06 14.65
N THR A 203 -1.50 -3.65 14.12
CA THR A 203 -0.16 -3.54 14.71
C THR A 203 0.84 -3.12 13.65
N ASP A 204 1.54 -2.02 13.93
CA ASP A 204 2.64 -1.50 13.14
C ASP A 204 3.97 -1.76 13.86
N LEU A 205 4.93 -2.33 13.15
CA LEU A 205 6.32 -2.48 13.56
C LEU A 205 7.21 -1.71 12.60
N GLU A 206 8.07 -0.84 13.12
CA GLU A 206 9.13 -0.18 12.38
C GLU A 206 10.45 -0.35 13.12
N MET A 207 11.39 -1.12 12.56
CA MET A 207 12.64 -1.47 13.21
C MET A 207 13.82 -1.37 12.24
N LYS A 208 14.85 -0.62 12.63
CA LYS A 208 16.15 -0.65 11.96
C LYS A 208 16.88 -1.91 12.38
N LEU A 209 17.07 -2.84 11.45
CA LEU A 209 17.84 -4.07 11.66
C LEU A 209 19.34 -3.79 11.55
N HIS A 210 19.72 -2.82 10.72
CA HIS A 210 21.06 -2.33 10.49
C HIS A 210 21.01 -0.86 10.08
N GLU A 211 22.14 -0.16 10.01
CA GLU A 211 22.19 1.26 9.59
C GLU A 211 21.49 1.52 8.25
N ASN A 212 21.60 0.57 7.32
CA ASN A 212 21.03 0.65 5.98
C ASN A 212 19.81 -0.27 5.77
N ILE A 213 19.38 -1.04 6.79
CA ILE A 213 18.29 -2.01 6.64
C ILE A 213 17.13 -1.64 7.59
N LEU A 214 15.99 -1.37 6.99
CA LEU A 214 14.73 -1.09 7.68
C LEU A 214 13.75 -2.24 7.43
N LEU A 215 13.15 -2.74 8.51
CA LEU A 215 11.99 -3.60 8.48
C LEU A 215 10.78 -2.78 8.90
N THR A 216 9.74 -2.77 8.05
CA THR A 216 8.40 -2.35 8.43
C THR A 216 7.45 -3.54 8.26
N SER A 217 6.59 -3.75 9.25
CA SER A 217 5.57 -4.80 9.22
C SER A 217 4.26 -4.24 9.75
N LYS A 218 3.18 -4.44 9.02
CA LYS A 218 1.85 -4.01 9.43
C LYS A 218 0.90 -5.19 9.33
N VAL A 219 0.28 -5.53 10.44
CA VAL A 219 -0.79 -6.52 10.53
C VAL A 219 -2.09 -5.78 10.80
N GLU A 220 -3.08 -6.01 9.95
CA GLU A 220 -4.44 -5.49 10.09
C GLU A 220 -5.38 -6.67 10.13
N THR A 221 -6.22 -6.71 11.13
CA THR A 221 -7.27 -7.72 11.26
C THR A 221 -8.61 -7.04 11.47
N PHE A 222 -9.63 -7.55 10.83
CA PHE A 222 -11.01 -7.16 11.05
C PHE A 222 -11.85 -8.41 11.31
N SER A 223 -12.76 -8.32 12.27
CA SER A 223 -13.73 -9.38 12.57
C SER A 223 -15.12 -8.78 12.74
N ASN A 224 -16.07 -9.27 11.95
CA ASN A 224 -17.48 -8.94 12.11
C ASN A 224 -18.18 -9.71 13.24
N LEU A 225 -17.41 -10.40 14.09
CA LEU A 225 -17.86 -11.15 15.26
C LEU A 225 -18.79 -12.35 14.96
N LYS A 226 -18.96 -12.74 13.71
CA LYS A 226 -19.77 -13.91 13.32
C LYS A 226 -19.05 -15.25 13.55
N GLY A 227 -17.78 -15.20 13.97
CA GLY A 227 -16.98 -16.38 14.34
C GLY A 227 -15.50 -16.25 13.97
N ILE A 228 -14.66 -17.11 14.54
CA ILE A 228 -13.19 -17.10 14.34
C ILE A 228 -12.80 -17.23 12.85
N LYS A 229 -13.63 -17.88 12.04
CA LYS A 229 -13.38 -18.05 10.60
C LYS A 229 -13.75 -16.82 9.77
N ALA A 230 -14.34 -15.81 10.36
CA ALA A 230 -14.74 -14.54 9.73
C ALA A 230 -13.76 -13.40 10.10
N VAL A 231 -12.48 -13.73 10.25
CA VAL A 231 -11.42 -12.74 10.49
C VAL A 231 -10.70 -12.50 9.18
N ASP A 232 -10.73 -11.24 8.74
CA ASP A 232 -9.94 -10.77 7.62
C ASP A 232 -8.56 -10.38 8.11
N VAL A 233 -7.52 -10.69 7.35
CA VAL A 233 -6.13 -10.41 7.70
C VAL A 233 -5.41 -9.82 6.50
N ILE A 234 -4.80 -8.65 6.69
CA ILE A 234 -3.81 -8.09 5.79
C ILE A 234 -2.50 -7.99 6.58
N TRP A 235 -1.48 -8.71 6.14
CA TRP A 235 -0.16 -8.65 6.74
C TRP A 235 0.87 -8.25 5.70
N ASP A 236 1.36 -7.04 5.81
CA ASP A 236 2.29 -6.42 4.87
C ASP A 236 3.68 -6.27 5.52
N ASN A 237 4.69 -6.91 4.96
CA ASN A 237 6.06 -6.86 5.42
C ASN A 237 6.95 -6.26 4.34
N MET A 238 7.76 -5.28 4.70
CA MET A 238 8.70 -4.63 3.82
C MET A 238 10.09 -4.60 4.45
N PHE A 239 11.04 -5.26 3.81
CA PHE A 239 12.46 -5.10 4.08
C PHE A 239 13.03 -4.13 3.04
N THR A 240 13.67 -3.07 3.50
CA THR A 240 14.31 -2.09 2.61
C THR A 240 15.77 -1.96 2.98
N SER A 241 16.66 -2.16 2.00
CA SER A 241 18.11 -1.93 2.14
C SER A 241 18.52 -0.77 1.23
N LYS A 242 19.08 0.28 1.81
CA LYS A 242 19.66 1.42 1.07
C LYS A 242 21.08 1.08 0.67
N LEU A 243 21.35 0.95 -0.63
CA LEU A 243 22.67 0.72 -1.20
C LEU A 243 23.42 2.03 -1.43
N SER A 244 22.70 3.11 -1.74
CA SER A 244 23.22 4.47 -1.86
C SER A 244 22.16 5.50 -1.50
N LYS A 245 22.41 6.79 -1.76
CA LYS A 245 21.42 7.87 -1.51
C LYS A 245 20.15 7.71 -2.32
N VAL A 246 20.22 7.05 -3.46
CA VAL A 246 19.10 6.91 -4.41
C VAL A 246 18.80 5.46 -4.80
N LEU A 247 19.74 4.53 -4.59
CA LEU A 247 19.58 3.12 -4.94
C LEU A 247 19.15 2.31 -3.71
N SER A 248 18.08 1.55 -3.84
CA SER A 248 17.57 0.66 -2.79
C SER A 248 17.17 -0.70 -3.33
N VAL A 249 17.23 -1.71 -2.46
CA VAL A 249 16.63 -3.03 -2.66
C VAL A 249 15.51 -3.17 -1.66
N SER A 250 14.35 -3.63 -2.11
CA SER A 250 13.23 -3.90 -1.23
C SER A 250 12.63 -5.28 -1.51
N LEU A 251 12.23 -5.96 -0.43
CA LEU A 251 11.45 -7.19 -0.47
C LEU A 251 10.13 -6.92 0.26
N ASN A 252 9.04 -6.92 -0.48
CA ASN A 252 7.69 -6.84 0.07
C ASN A 252 7.05 -8.22 0.05
N VAL A 253 6.51 -8.65 1.19
CA VAL A 253 5.71 -9.87 1.31
C VAL A 253 4.38 -9.50 1.93
N ARG A 254 3.31 -9.60 1.16
CA ARG A 254 1.94 -9.37 1.61
C ARG A 254 1.18 -10.67 1.68
N ILE A 255 0.53 -10.91 2.80
CA ILE A 255 -0.43 -11.98 3.00
C ILE A 255 -1.81 -11.34 3.14
N PHE A 256 -2.74 -11.80 2.33
CA PHE A 256 -4.14 -11.39 2.39
C PHE A 256 -5.03 -12.61 2.61
N TYR A 257 -5.92 -12.50 3.56
CA TYR A 257 -6.95 -13.49 3.81
C TYR A 257 -8.27 -12.78 4.12
N ASP A 258 -9.25 -13.02 3.31
CA ASP A 258 -10.64 -12.61 3.49
C ASP A 258 -11.48 -13.78 2.96
N ARG A 259 -12.19 -14.45 3.86
CA ARG A 259 -12.94 -15.67 3.53
C ARG A 259 -14.12 -15.40 2.61
N ASP A 260 -14.65 -14.20 2.63
CA ASP A 260 -15.76 -13.81 1.76
C ASP A 260 -15.28 -13.71 0.30
N VAL A 261 -14.00 -13.35 0.10
CA VAL A 261 -13.36 -13.26 -1.23
C VAL A 261 -12.75 -14.61 -1.64
N SER A 262 -12.05 -15.29 -0.74
CA SER A 262 -11.40 -16.58 -1.02
C SER A 262 -11.22 -17.41 0.25
N VAL A 263 -11.49 -18.70 0.17
CA VAL A 263 -11.21 -19.65 1.26
C VAL A 263 -9.72 -19.92 1.46
N GLN A 264 -8.88 -19.52 0.51
CA GLN A 264 -7.43 -19.67 0.57
C GLN A 264 -6.76 -18.34 0.84
N ARG A 265 -5.67 -18.38 1.64
CA ARG A 265 -4.79 -17.23 1.78
C ARG A 265 -4.16 -16.85 0.45
N GLN A 266 -4.03 -15.57 0.20
CA GLN A 266 -3.37 -15.03 -0.98
C GLN A 266 -2.02 -14.44 -0.55
N ILE A 267 -0.95 -14.75 -1.30
CA ILE A 267 0.40 -14.24 -1.01
C ILE A 267 0.88 -13.50 -2.25
N LYS A 268 1.34 -12.27 -2.04
CA LYS A 268 2.05 -11.48 -3.05
C LYS A 268 3.45 -11.18 -2.54
N GLN A 269 4.46 -11.54 -3.32
CA GLN A 269 5.85 -11.23 -3.03
C GLN A 269 6.44 -10.41 -4.17
N VAL A 270 7.16 -9.34 -3.82
CA VAL A 270 7.85 -8.48 -4.78
C VAL A 270 9.26 -8.21 -4.27
N LEU A 271 10.26 -8.66 -5.00
CA LEU A 271 11.66 -8.28 -4.83
C LEU A 271 11.97 -7.21 -5.88
N ALA A 272 12.39 -6.04 -5.45
CA ALA A 272 12.65 -4.92 -6.33
C ALA A 272 14.01 -4.29 -6.05
N VAL A 273 14.70 -3.93 -7.13
CA VAL A 273 15.89 -3.07 -7.10
C VAL A 273 15.54 -1.83 -7.90
N GLY A 274 15.68 -0.67 -7.31
CA GLY A 274 15.22 0.54 -7.97
C GLY A 274 15.72 1.81 -7.32
N LEU A 275 15.24 2.92 -7.87
CA LEU A 275 15.52 4.26 -7.39
C LEU A 275 14.48 4.64 -6.33
N SER A 276 14.96 5.14 -5.18
CA SER A 276 14.14 5.70 -4.12
C SER A 276 14.60 7.11 -3.83
N TYR A 277 13.68 8.05 -3.85
CA TYR A 277 13.97 9.46 -3.64
C TYR A 277 12.98 10.08 -2.64
N SER A 278 13.50 10.81 -1.65
CA SER A 278 12.68 11.61 -0.75
C SER A 278 12.36 12.93 -1.44
N LEU A 279 11.08 13.20 -1.65
CA LEU A 279 10.57 14.42 -2.27
C LEU A 279 10.37 15.54 -1.25
N LEU A 280 10.16 15.15 0.04
CA LEU A 280 10.01 16.03 1.21
C LEU A 280 10.72 15.40 2.40
#